data_e8aa9143700b92c821e32014896f74ee
#
_entry.id   e8aa9143700b92c821e32014896f74ee
#
_cell.length_a   1.000
_cell.length_b   1.000
_cell.length_c   1.000
_cell.angle_alpha   90.00
_cell.angle_beta   90.00
_cell.angle_gamma   90.00
#
_symmetry.space_group_name_H-M   'P 1'
#
loop_
_entity.id
_entity.type
_entity.pdbx_description
1 polymer ?
#
loop_
_entity_poly.entity_id
_entity_poly.type
_entity_poly.pdbx_seq_one_letter_code
_entity_poly.pdbx_strand_id
1 'polypeptide(L)'
;MPELVESLGLFSAESQAPIAPSVPVCSLWAAEFLDFWSDRTQESLLDGAEKRVLLLTTRQWGKSTVAAVRALWQAVFFPGSLILVVGPVANQACELNRKIYSFAGLLGIPLHGGGAGLGAAIFPNGSRIVGLSEVPKNVRGYAAPSLILIDEAAFYDGDEILESLFPMLATRLDGVMWLMSSSGRQTGFFYHLWAGPADPWRRVRVRADEIPDRISPEFLAEQQQRNPAKFRREYLCEFLSDDAALFSRESLLSLLSDQVEPL
;
A
#
# COMPACT_ATOMS: atom_id res chain seq x y z
N MET A 1 -30.27 -5.78 5.77
CA MET A 1 -29.00 -5.55 5.05
C MET A 1 -29.17 -4.69 3.78
N PRO A 2 -30.22 -4.82 2.93
CA PRO A 2 -30.49 -3.82 1.86
C PRO A 2 -30.78 -2.41 2.38
N GLU A 3 -31.38 -2.30 3.54
CA GLU A 3 -31.72 -1.03 4.20
C GLU A 3 -30.51 -0.15 4.55
N LEU A 4 -29.33 -0.74 4.68
CA LEU A 4 -28.09 -0.02 5.04
C LEU A 4 -27.56 0.82 3.86
N VAL A 5 -27.71 0.31 2.64
CA VAL A 5 -27.30 1.02 1.40
C VAL A 5 -28.26 2.17 1.10
N GLU A 6 -29.54 1.98 1.39
CA GLU A 6 -30.56 3.03 1.27
C GLU A 6 -30.41 4.11 2.36
N SER A 7 -30.07 3.75 3.60
CA SER A 7 -29.90 4.70 4.69
C SER A 7 -28.69 5.63 4.51
N LEU A 8 -27.68 5.20 3.75
CA LEU A 8 -26.53 6.02 3.41
C LEU A 8 -26.77 6.94 2.19
N GLY A 9 -27.91 6.80 1.47
CA GLY A 9 -28.23 7.63 0.32
C GLY A 9 -27.24 7.54 -0.85
N LEU A 10 -26.38 6.51 -0.86
CA LEU A 10 -25.21 6.44 -1.74
C LEU A 10 -25.56 6.07 -3.20
N PHE A 11 -26.76 5.49 -3.43
CA PHE A 11 -27.11 4.91 -4.75
C PHE A 11 -28.59 5.05 -5.14
N SER A 12 -29.38 5.97 -4.55
CA SER A 12 -30.76 6.18 -4.97
C SER A 12 -30.86 6.91 -6.30
N ALA A 13 -31.67 6.35 -7.21
CA ALA A 13 -31.85 6.85 -8.59
C ALA A 13 -32.88 8.01 -8.70
N GLU A 14 -33.28 8.65 -7.60
CA GLU A 14 -34.24 9.74 -7.63
C GLU A 14 -33.64 11.10 -7.33
N SER A 15 -33.77 11.96 -8.33
CA SER A 15 -33.34 13.35 -8.40
C SER A 15 -34.10 14.23 -7.38
N GLN A 16 -33.58 14.32 -6.18
CA GLN A 16 -33.70 15.52 -5.34
C GLN A 16 -32.27 15.95 -5.03
N ALA A 17 -31.95 17.25 -5.21
CA ALA A 17 -30.60 17.75 -4.93
C ALA A 17 -30.23 17.40 -3.48
N PRO A 18 -29.35 16.42 -3.24
CA PRO A 18 -29.05 15.99 -1.89
C PRO A 18 -28.18 17.06 -1.23
N ILE A 19 -28.49 17.39 0.02
CA ILE A 19 -27.47 17.85 0.96
C ILE A 19 -26.37 16.79 0.86
N ALA A 20 -25.21 17.14 0.31
CA ALA A 20 -24.11 16.19 0.15
C ALA A 20 -23.86 15.54 1.50
N PRO A 21 -24.01 14.22 1.65
CA PRO A 21 -23.79 13.59 2.93
C PRO A 21 -22.37 13.94 3.38
N SER A 22 -22.22 14.38 4.61
CA SER A 22 -20.90 14.69 5.15
C SER A 22 -20.06 13.42 5.06
N VAL A 23 -18.91 13.50 4.36
CA VAL A 23 -18.03 12.34 4.22
C VAL A 23 -17.60 11.90 5.61
N PRO A 24 -17.89 10.65 6.03
CA PRO A 24 -17.54 10.21 7.38
C PRO A 24 -16.03 10.08 7.54
N VAL A 25 -15.57 10.18 8.78
CA VAL A 25 -14.18 9.88 9.15
C VAL A 25 -13.89 8.42 8.80
N CYS A 26 -12.81 8.17 8.08
CA CYS A 26 -12.53 6.86 7.49
C CYS A 26 -12.39 5.75 8.55
N SER A 27 -11.67 6.02 9.65
CA SER A 27 -11.45 5.06 10.74
C SER A 27 -12.76 4.70 11.45
N LEU A 28 -13.61 5.70 11.75
CA LEU A 28 -14.90 5.49 12.40
C LEU A 28 -15.86 4.70 11.51
N TRP A 29 -15.91 5.04 10.23
CA TRP A 29 -16.70 4.30 9.25
C TRP A 29 -16.23 2.84 9.15
N ALA A 30 -14.92 2.60 9.14
CA ALA A 30 -14.38 1.25 9.06
C ALA A 30 -14.72 0.41 10.31
N ALA A 31 -14.69 1.01 11.50
CA ALA A 31 -15.09 0.34 12.73
C ALA A 31 -16.57 -0.03 12.72
N GLU A 32 -17.44 0.90 12.30
CA GLU A 32 -18.90 0.72 12.31
C GLU A 32 -19.38 -0.28 11.23
N PHE A 33 -18.84 -0.21 10.01
CA PHE A 33 -19.40 -0.92 8.86
C PHE A 33 -18.57 -2.11 8.39
N LEU A 34 -17.27 -2.18 8.73
CA LEU A 34 -16.37 -3.26 8.30
C LEU A 34 -15.88 -4.12 9.48
N ASP A 35 -16.30 -3.80 10.72
CA ASP A 35 -15.76 -4.40 11.95
C ASP A 35 -14.22 -4.32 12.00
N PHE A 36 -13.67 -3.21 11.46
CA PHE A 36 -12.24 -2.96 11.43
C PHE A 36 -11.86 -1.90 12.46
N TRP A 37 -11.37 -2.37 13.61
CA TRP A 37 -10.90 -1.54 14.71
C TRP A 37 -9.43 -1.19 14.52
N SER A 38 -9.17 0.04 14.08
CA SER A 38 -7.83 0.54 13.83
C SER A 38 -7.06 0.82 15.12
N ASP A 39 -5.76 0.49 15.15
CA ASP A 39 -4.85 1.05 16.15
C ASP A 39 -4.57 2.53 15.85
N ARG A 40 -3.91 3.24 16.79
CA ARG A 40 -3.64 4.69 16.65
C ARG A 40 -2.87 5.05 15.38
N THR A 41 -1.95 4.19 14.96
CA THR A 41 -1.16 4.43 13.74
C THR A 41 -2.01 4.22 12.50
N GLN A 42 -2.84 3.18 12.49
CA GLN A 42 -3.79 2.90 11.41
C GLN A 42 -4.84 4.01 11.30
N GLU A 43 -5.41 4.47 12.43
CA GLU A 43 -6.33 5.60 12.50
C GLU A 43 -5.71 6.86 11.90
N SER A 44 -4.49 7.21 12.32
CA SER A 44 -3.80 8.39 11.83
C SER A 44 -3.47 8.35 10.34
N LEU A 45 -3.36 7.16 9.75
CA LEU A 45 -3.18 6.97 8.30
C LEU A 45 -4.52 7.07 7.55
N LEU A 46 -5.57 6.45 8.08
CA LEU A 46 -6.89 6.44 7.46
C LEU A 46 -7.49 7.86 7.41
N ASP A 47 -7.32 8.63 8.48
CA ASP A 47 -7.93 9.95 8.65
C ASP A 47 -6.97 11.09 8.27
N GLY A 48 -5.71 10.77 7.98
CA GLY A 48 -4.70 11.74 7.60
C GLY A 48 -4.96 12.40 6.25
N ALA A 49 -4.52 13.65 6.12
CA ALA A 49 -4.66 14.47 4.91
C ALA A 49 -3.39 14.46 4.03
N GLU A 50 -2.37 13.70 4.41
CA GLU A 50 -1.10 13.68 3.71
C GLU A 50 -1.22 13.05 2.32
N LYS A 51 -0.71 13.77 1.33
CA LYS A 51 -0.76 13.33 -0.06
C LYS A 51 0.31 12.30 -0.40
N ARG A 52 1.38 12.21 0.39
CA ARG A 52 2.52 11.33 0.15
C ARG A 52 2.87 10.62 1.44
N VAL A 53 2.76 9.28 1.43
CA VAL A 53 3.02 8.44 2.60
C VAL A 53 4.02 7.34 2.24
N LEU A 54 5.07 7.22 3.06
CA LEU A 54 5.96 6.06 3.10
C LEU A 54 5.59 5.24 4.33
N LEU A 55 5.11 4.03 4.11
CA LEU A 55 4.68 3.12 5.16
C LEU A 55 5.60 1.90 5.22
N LEU A 56 6.46 1.87 6.22
CA LEU A 56 7.39 0.78 6.50
C LEU A 56 6.92 0.01 7.72
N THR A 57 6.45 -1.21 7.54
CA THR A 57 5.86 -1.97 8.64
C THR A 57 6.42 -3.37 8.74
N THR A 58 6.40 -3.89 9.97
CA THR A 58 6.57 -5.32 10.19
C THR A 58 5.49 -6.13 9.48
N ARG A 59 5.78 -7.39 9.22
CA ARG A 59 4.77 -8.35 8.78
C ARG A 59 3.65 -8.46 9.84
N GLN A 60 2.44 -8.82 9.41
CA GLN A 60 1.26 -9.05 10.26
C GLN A 60 0.69 -7.81 10.98
N TRP A 61 1.20 -6.59 10.71
CA TRP A 61 0.59 -5.37 11.24
C TRP A 61 -0.79 -5.04 10.63
N GLY A 62 -1.05 -5.53 9.42
CA GLY A 62 -2.30 -5.25 8.73
C GLY A 62 -2.20 -4.20 7.62
N LYS A 63 -0.99 -3.90 7.11
CA LYS A 63 -0.71 -2.96 6.02
C LYS A 63 -1.73 -3.04 4.87
N SER A 64 -1.91 -4.22 4.28
CA SER A 64 -2.83 -4.42 3.16
C SER A 64 -4.31 -4.26 3.56
N THR A 65 -4.66 -4.47 4.83
CA THR A 65 -6.04 -4.26 5.31
C THR A 65 -6.34 -2.77 5.43
N VAL A 66 -5.42 -1.99 6.01
CA VAL A 66 -5.53 -0.51 6.08
C VAL A 66 -5.63 0.09 4.67
N ALA A 67 -4.79 -0.38 3.75
CA ALA A 67 -4.82 0.06 2.36
C ALA A 67 -6.16 -0.28 1.67
N ALA A 68 -6.71 -1.47 1.90
CA ALA A 68 -8.01 -1.87 1.37
C ALA A 68 -9.16 -1.01 1.92
N VAL A 69 -9.15 -0.73 3.22
CA VAL A 69 -10.13 0.17 3.87
C VAL A 69 -10.05 1.57 3.25
N ARG A 70 -8.84 2.13 3.13
CA ARG A 70 -8.64 3.46 2.54
C ARG A 70 -9.10 3.54 1.10
N ALA A 71 -8.79 2.51 0.29
CA ALA A 71 -9.21 2.41 -1.11
C ALA A 71 -10.74 2.33 -1.22
N LEU A 72 -11.38 1.48 -0.42
CA LEU A 72 -12.82 1.31 -0.43
C LEU A 72 -13.55 2.58 0.01
N TRP A 73 -13.11 3.21 1.10
CA TRP A 73 -13.68 4.47 1.57
C TRP A 73 -13.57 5.56 0.50
N GLN A 74 -12.42 5.68 -0.16
CA GLN A 74 -12.23 6.63 -1.26
C GLN A 74 -13.21 6.34 -2.42
N ALA A 75 -13.38 5.06 -2.79
CA ALA A 75 -14.27 4.68 -3.88
C ALA A 75 -15.76 4.93 -3.54
N VAL A 76 -16.15 4.70 -2.30
CA VAL A 76 -17.55 4.85 -1.85
C VAL A 76 -17.94 6.32 -1.74
N PHE A 77 -17.13 7.12 -1.05
CA PHE A 77 -17.51 8.49 -0.68
C PHE A 77 -17.10 9.57 -1.68
N PHE A 78 -16.26 9.23 -2.67
CA PHE A 78 -15.84 10.17 -3.72
C PHE A 78 -16.19 9.61 -5.10
N PRO A 79 -17.42 9.86 -5.61
CA PRO A 79 -17.88 9.32 -6.88
C PRO A 79 -16.92 9.61 -8.04
N GLY A 80 -16.79 8.65 -8.96
CA GLY A 80 -15.90 8.76 -10.10
C GLY A 80 -14.41 8.64 -9.77
N SER A 81 -14.05 8.26 -8.54
CA SER A 81 -12.65 8.06 -8.14
C SER A 81 -11.98 6.95 -8.93
N LEU A 82 -10.74 7.20 -9.36
CA LEU A 82 -9.84 6.19 -9.88
C LEU A 82 -8.78 5.87 -8.82
N ILE A 83 -8.75 4.63 -8.37
CA ILE A 83 -7.77 4.11 -7.42
C ILE A 83 -6.91 3.07 -8.13
N LEU A 84 -5.58 3.23 -8.08
CA LEU A 84 -4.63 2.27 -8.62
C LEU A 84 -3.97 1.49 -7.48
N VAL A 85 -4.01 0.16 -7.57
CA VAL A 85 -3.35 -0.77 -6.65
C VAL A 85 -2.25 -1.48 -7.42
N VAL A 86 -1.00 -1.20 -7.08
CA VAL A 86 0.16 -1.71 -7.80
C VAL A 86 0.94 -2.67 -6.90
N GLY A 87 1.23 -3.85 -7.41
CA GLY A 87 2.06 -4.86 -6.74
C GLY A 87 3.17 -5.38 -7.64
N PRO A 88 4.32 -5.82 -7.09
CA PRO A 88 5.45 -6.30 -7.88
C PRO A 88 5.12 -7.58 -8.67
N VAL A 89 4.18 -8.38 -8.18
CA VAL A 89 3.65 -9.53 -8.90
C VAL A 89 2.12 -9.52 -8.89
N ALA A 90 1.53 -10.09 -9.94
CA ALA A 90 0.07 -10.13 -10.11
C ALA A 90 -0.66 -10.64 -8.85
N ASN A 91 -0.14 -11.69 -8.20
CA ASN A 91 -0.77 -12.27 -7.01
C ASN A 91 -0.88 -11.32 -5.82
N GLN A 92 0.04 -10.38 -5.63
CA GLN A 92 0.01 -9.43 -4.51
C GLN A 92 -1.03 -8.32 -4.75
N ALA A 93 -1.10 -7.77 -5.96
CA ALA A 93 -2.17 -6.85 -6.33
C ALA A 93 -3.56 -7.52 -6.23
N CYS A 94 -3.65 -8.81 -6.61
CA CYS A 94 -4.87 -9.61 -6.45
C CYS A 94 -5.26 -9.80 -4.98
N GLU A 95 -4.31 -9.96 -4.06
CA GLU A 95 -4.61 -10.15 -2.63
C GLU A 95 -5.22 -8.90 -2.01
N LEU A 96 -4.70 -7.72 -2.33
CA LEU A 96 -5.31 -6.46 -1.90
C LEU A 96 -6.71 -6.28 -2.50
N ASN A 97 -6.87 -6.59 -3.79
CA ASN A 97 -8.19 -6.57 -4.45
C ASN A 97 -9.17 -7.54 -3.79
N ARG A 98 -8.77 -8.76 -3.41
CA ARG A 98 -9.65 -9.70 -2.70
C ARG A 98 -10.19 -9.12 -1.40
N LYS A 99 -9.35 -8.42 -0.62
CA LYS A 99 -9.81 -7.74 0.60
C LYS A 99 -10.84 -6.66 0.29
N ILE A 100 -10.61 -5.86 -0.75
CA ILE A 100 -11.56 -4.83 -1.20
C ILE A 100 -12.90 -5.45 -1.60
N TYR A 101 -12.88 -6.54 -2.39
CA TYR A 101 -14.09 -7.26 -2.76
C TYR A 101 -14.82 -7.87 -1.55
N SER A 102 -14.06 -8.42 -0.59
CA SER A 102 -14.63 -8.95 0.65
C SER A 102 -15.33 -7.87 1.46
N PHE A 103 -14.69 -6.72 1.65
CA PHE A 103 -15.28 -5.58 2.35
C PHE A 103 -16.48 -4.98 1.60
N ALA A 104 -16.42 -4.83 0.29
CA ALA A 104 -17.55 -4.39 -0.51
C ALA A 104 -18.73 -5.36 -0.40
N GLY A 105 -18.46 -6.67 -0.34
CA GLY A 105 -19.47 -7.70 -0.10
C GLY A 105 -20.14 -7.58 1.26
N LEU A 106 -19.39 -7.26 2.34
CA LEU A 106 -19.95 -6.99 3.66
C LEU A 106 -20.93 -5.80 3.64
N LEU A 107 -20.61 -4.79 2.84
CA LEU A 107 -21.45 -3.60 2.66
C LEU A 107 -22.63 -3.82 1.70
N GLY A 108 -22.74 -4.98 1.05
CA GLY A 108 -23.74 -5.22 0.02
C GLY A 108 -23.55 -4.39 -1.26
N ILE A 109 -22.35 -3.85 -1.51
CA ILE A 109 -22.05 -3.05 -2.70
C ILE A 109 -21.87 -3.96 -3.91
N PRO A 110 -22.72 -3.87 -4.95
CA PRO A 110 -22.53 -4.66 -6.16
C PRO A 110 -21.35 -4.12 -6.97
N LEU A 111 -20.29 -4.91 -7.08
CA LEU A 111 -19.14 -4.59 -7.91
C LEU A 111 -19.26 -5.29 -9.26
N HIS A 112 -18.93 -4.56 -10.33
CA HIS A 112 -18.81 -5.08 -11.69
C HIS A 112 -17.36 -5.16 -12.11
N GLY A 113 -17.02 -6.04 -13.07
CA GLY A 113 -15.68 -6.14 -13.66
C GLY A 113 -14.90 -7.38 -13.26
N GLY A 114 -13.57 -7.32 -13.28
CA GLY A 114 -12.65 -8.45 -13.30
C GLY A 114 -12.58 -9.38 -12.07
N GLY A 115 -13.51 -9.31 -11.14
CA GLY A 115 -13.48 -10.12 -9.92
C GLY A 115 -12.29 -9.75 -9.00
N ALA A 116 -11.92 -10.68 -8.10
CA ALA A 116 -10.82 -10.47 -7.14
C ALA A 116 -9.42 -10.57 -7.76
N GLY A 117 -9.31 -10.75 -9.08
CA GLY A 117 -8.04 -10.81 -9.81
C GLY A 117 -7.49 -9.44 -10.22
N LEU A 118 -6.58 -9.46 -11.18
CA LEU A 118 -6.16 -8.25 -11.89
C LEU A 118 -7.32 -7.79 -12.78
N GLY A 119 -7.71 -6.54 -12.61
CA GLY A 119 -8.81 -5.94 -13.36
C GLY A 119 -9.42 -4.79 -12.57
N ALA A 120 -10.48 -4.21 -13.14
CA ALA A 120 -11.18 -3.10 -12.50
C ALA A 120 -12.37 -3.59 -11.69
N ALA A 121 -12.42 -3.25 -10.41
CA ALA A 121 -13.63 -3.26 -9.61
C ALA A 121 -14.38 -1.94 -9.88
N ILE A 122 -15.54 -2.03 -10.50
CA ILE A 122 -16.36 -0.87 -10.89
C ILE A 122 -17.52 -0.74 -9.91
N PHE A 123 -17.61 0.43 -9.29
CA PHE A 123 -18.64 0.78 -8.32
C PHE A 123 -19.84 1.44 -9.00
N PRO A 124 -21.06 1.32 -8.44
CA PRO A 124 -22.25 1.96 -9.00
C PRO A 124 -22.17 3.47 -9.16
N ASN A 125 -21.36 4.15 -8.33
CA ASN A 125 -21.11 5.59 -8.40
C ASN A 125 -20.07 6.01 -9.43
N GLY A 126 -19.62 5.08 -10.31
CA GLY A 126 -18.63 5.32 -11.33
C GLY A 126 -17.18 5.23 -10.86
N SER A 127 -16.92 5.03 -9.57
CA SER A 127 -15.56 4.81 -9.06
C SER A 127 -14.99 3.49 -9.54
N ARG A 128 -13.67 3.43 -9.67
CA ARG A 128 -12.95 2.23 -10.13
C ARG A 128 -11.71 1.99 -9.28
N ILE A 129 -11.51 0.74 -8.85
CA ILE A 129 -10.27 0.28 -8.25
C ILE A 129 -9.61 -0.70 -9.22
N VAL A 130 -8.40 -0.39 -9.66
CA VAL A 130 -7.69 -1.15 -10.70
C VAL A 130 -6.43 -1.77 -10.11
N GLY A 131 -6.34 -3.10 -10.16
CA GLY A 131 -5.14 -3.84 -9.82
C GLY A 131 -4.18 -3.90 -11.01
N LEU A 132 -2.94 -3.54 -10.77
CA LEU A 132 -1.88 -3.52 -11.78
C LEU A 132 -0.68 -4.33 -11.27
N SER A 133 -0.08 -5.12 -12.15
CA SER A 133 1.25 -5.69 -11.94
C SER A 133 2.32 -4.77 -12.50
N GLU A 134 3.55 -5.00 -12.10
CA GLU A 134 4.78 -4.23 -12.31
C GLU A 134 5.06 -3.67 -13.72
N VAL A 135 4.28 -4.01 -14.74
CA VAL A 135 4.63 -3.64 -16.12
C VAL A 135 4.33 -2.16 -16.38
N PRO A 136 5.35 -1.27 -16.51
CA PRO A 136 5.17 0.16 -16.73
C PRO A 136 4.31 0.51 -17.94
N LYS A 137 4.29 -0.36 -18.96
CA LYS A 137 3.48 -0.20 -20.18
C LYS A 137 1.97 -0.26 -19.90
N ASN A 138 1.55 -1.04 -18.92
CA ASN A 138 0.14 -1.21 -18.58
C ASN A 138 -0.40 -0.05 -17.72
N VAL A 139 0.48 0.72 -17.13
CA VAL A 139 0.15 1.82 -16.23
C VAL A 139 -0.16 3.10 -16.97
N ARG A 140 0.48 3.34 -18.12
CA ARG A 140 0.40 4.62 -18.88
C ARG A 140 -0.99 4.98 -19.46
N GLY A 141 -1.98 4.09 -19.36
CA GLY A 141 -3.35 4.33 -19.85
C GLY A 141 -4.28 5.02 -18.85
N TYR A 142 -3.84 5.30 -17.63
CA TYR A 142 -4.68 5.86 -16.57
C TYR A 142 -4.35 7.32 -16.32
N ALA A 143 -5.37 8.16 -16.16
CA ALA A 143 -5.21 9.60 -15.94
C ALA A 143 -5.84 10.03 -14.62
N ALA A 144 -5.17 10.94 -13.92
CA ALA A 144 -5.66 11.63 -12.73
C ALA A 144 -6.22 10.71 -11.62
N PRO A 145 -5.49 9.66 -11.17
CA PRO A 145 -5.95 8.83 -10.06
C PRO A 145 -6.08 9.65 -8.78
N SER A 146 -7.12 9.34 -7.99
CA SER A 146 -7.33 9.98 -6.68
C SER A 146 -6.45 9.34 -5.60
N LEU A 147 -6.14 8.05 -5.77
CA LEU A 147 -5.30 7.29 -4.84
C LEU A 147 -4.45 6.30 -5.62
N ILE A 148 -3.17 6.27 -5.31
CA ILE A 148 -2.22 5.24 -5.77
C ILE A 148 -1.68 4.53 -4.55
N LEU A 149 -1.80 3.21 -4.53
CA LEU A 149 -1.27 2.31 -3.51
C LEU A 149 -0.23 1.41 -4.15
N ILE A 150 1.04 1.56 -3.79
CA ILE A 150 2.11 0.67 -4.23
C ILE A 150 2.47 -0.24 -3.08
N ASP A 151 2.14 -1.53 -3.22
CA ASP A 151 2.48 -2.54 -2.23
C ASP A 151 3.86 -3.14 -2.53
N GLU A 152 4.53 -3.55 -1.46
CA GLU A 152 5.90 -4.09 -1.48
C GLU A 152 6.92 -3.20 -2.23
N ALA A 153 6.80 -1.87 -2.02
CA ALA A 153 7.56 -0.84 -2.72
C ALA A 153 9.09 -0.96 -2.59
N ALA A 154 9.59 -1.60 -1.52
CA ALA A 154 11.03 -1.84 -1.33
C ALA A 154 11.59 -3.02 -2.15
N PHE A 155 10.72 -3.75 -2.89
CA PHE A 155 11.13 -4.92 -3.67
C PHE A 155 11.08 -4.67 -5.19
N TYR A 156 10.93 -3.42 -5.60
CA TYR A 156 11.11 -3.03 -7.00
C TYR A 156 12.59 -2.72 -7.27
N ASP A 157 13.12 -3.28 -8.35
CA ASP A 157 14.55 -3.17 -8.68
C ASP A 157 14.94 -1.81 -9.28
N GLY A 158 13.98 -1.03 -9.81
CA GLY A 158 14.24 0.24 -10.47
C GLY A 158 13.21 1.31 -10.13
N ASP A 159 13.42 2.51 -10.65
CA ASP A 159 12.58 3.68 -10.43
C ASP A 159 11.44 3.81 -11.48
N GLU A 160 11.43 2.95 -12.52
CA GLU A 160 10.55 3.08 -13.70
C GLU A 160 9.06 3.08 -13.34
N ILE A 161 8.67 2.32 -12.29
CA ILE A 161 7.29 2.30 -11.84
C ILE A 161 6.89 3.65 -11.24
N LEU A 162 7.75 4.25 -10.44
CA LEU A 162 7.53 5.54 -9.82
C LEU A 162 7.51 6.65 -10.87
N GLU A 163 8.45 6.63 -11.82
CA GLU A 163 8.51 7.55 -12.96
C GLU A 163 7.25 7.47 -13.84
N SER A 164 6.64 6.30 -13.93
CA SER A 164 5.40 6.10 -14.69
C SER A 164 4.16 6.60 -13.95
N LEU A 165 4.13 6.53 -12.62
CA LEU A 165 2.97 6.86 -11.79
C LEU A 165 2.93 8.34 -11.38
N PHE A 166 4.08 8.96 -11.10
CA PHE A 166 4.12 10.36 -10.65
C PHE A 166 3.46 11.34 -11.62
N PRO A 167 3.71 11.27 -12.95
CA PRO A 167 3.08 12.19 -13.90
C PRO A 167 1.56 12.11 -13.90
N MET A 168 0.97 10.97 -13.53
CA MET A 168 -0.49 10.81 -13.47
C MET A 168 -1.14 11.68 -12.40
N LEU A 169 -0.38 12.03 -11.35
CA LEU A 169 -0.84 12.91 -10.27
C LEU A 169 -0.68 14.39 -10.60
N ALA A 170 0.03 14.75 -11.68
CA ALA A 170 0.33 16.15 -12.01
C ALA A 170 -0.95 16.99 -12.29
N THR A 171 -1.99 16.35 -12.81
CA THR A 171 -3.27 17.00 -13.13
C THR A 171 -4.29 16.89 -12.00
N ARG A 172 -3.94 16.22 -10.89
CA ARG A 172 -4.82 16.04 -9.74
C ARG A 172 -4.17 16.50 -8.45
N LEU A 173 -4.49 17.74 -8.06
CA LEU A 173 -3.88 18.42 -6.90
C LEU A 173 -4.19 17.73 -5.56
N ASP A 174 -5.30 16.99 -5.45
CA ASP A 174 -5.74 16.21 -4.29
C ASP A 174 -5.33 14.73 -4.35
N GLY A 175 -4.57 14.33 -5.36
CA GLY A 175 -4.13 12.96 -5.56
C GLY A 175 -3.18 12.46 -4.46
N VAL A 176 -3.48 11.30 -3.89
CA VAL A 176 -2.75 10.67 -2.79
C VAL A 176 -1.92 9.50 -3.30
N MET A 177 -0.71 9.34 -2.78
CA MET A 177 0.14 8.17 -3.05
C MET A 177 0.69 7.59 -1.75
N TRP A 178 0.49 6.30 -1.56
CA TRP A 178 1.09 5.52 -0.49
C TRP A 178 2.06 4.50 -1.08
N LEU A 179 3.30 4.55 -0.63
CA LEU A 179 4.31 3.53 -0.88
C LEU A 179 4.43 2.69 0.38
N MET A 180 4.11 1.41 0.29
CA MET A 180 3.98 0.52 1.43
C MET A 180 4.89 -0.68 1.26
N SER A 181 5.65 -1.02 2.31
CA SER A 181 6.52 -2.21 2.28
C SER A 181 6.89 -2.71 3.68
N SER A 182 7.37 -3.94 3.77
CA SER A 182 8.36 -4.32 4.75
C SER A 182 9.74 -3.81 4.30
N SER A 183 10.75 -3.80 5.18
CA SER A 183 12.08 -3.35 4.80
C SER A 183 12.73 -4.30 3.80
N GLY A 184 13.50 -3.74 2.90
CA GLY A 184 14.28 -4.43 1.90
C GLY A 184 15.78 -4.21 2.04
N ARG A 185 16.45 -4.06 0.90
CA ARG A 185 17.86 -3.67 0.80
C ARG A 185 18.00 -2.15 0.91
N GLN A 186 19.23 -1.68 1.12
CA GLN A 186 19.59 -0.26 1.07
C GLN A 186 19.73 0.24 -0.39
N THR A 187 18.78 -0.15 -1.24
CA THR A 187 18.74 0.18 -2.67
C THR A 187 17.31 0.45 -3.13
N GLY A 188 17.16 1.03 -4.31
CA GLY A 188 15.85 1.31 -4.92
C GLY A 188 15.16 2.56 -4.37
N PHE A 189 14.12 2.99 -5.08
CA PHE A 189 13.44 4.26 -4.81
C PHE A 189 12.85 4.35 -3.40
N PHE A 190 12.31 3.25 -2.87
CA PHE A 190 11.69 3.26 -1.54
C PHE A 190 12.72 3.56 -0.45
N TYR A 191 13.89 2.92 -0.52
CA TYR A 191 14.99 3.22 0.42
C TYR A 191 15.49 4.65 0.27
N HIS A 192 15.72 5.12 -0.96
CA HIS A 192 16.21 6.49 -1.20
C HIS A 192 15.22 7.54 -0.70
N LEU A 193 13.91 7.36 -0.92
CA LEU A 193 12.89 8.22 -0.35
C LEU A 193 12.81 8.11 1.17
N TRP A 194 13.05 6.92 1.73
CA TRP A 194 13.05 6.71 3.18
C TRP A 194 14.25 7.37 3.86
N ALA A 195 15.43 7.25 3.30
CA ALA A 195 16.69 7.79 3.85
C ALA A 195 16.91 9.27 3.50
N GLY A 196 16.28 9.78 2.45
CA GLY A 196 16.39 11.15 1.95
C GLY A 196 15.71 12.21 2.83
N PRO A 197 15.44 13.41 2.31
CA PRO A 197 14.65 14.43 3.00
C PRO A 197 13.23 13.97 3.33
N ALA A 198 12.65 14.42 4.45
CA ALA A 198 11.31 14.00 4.85
C ALA A 198 10.22 14.59 3.97
N ASP A 199 10.32 15.88 3.63
CA ASP A 199 9.32 16.57 2.81
C ASP A 199 9.45 16.16 1.33
N PRO A 200 8.36 15.90 0.61
CA PRO A 200 6.94 15.96 1.03
C PRO A 200 6.36 14.65 1.62
N TRP A 201 7.18 13.70 2.02
CA TRP A 201 6.75 12.37 2.43
C TRP A 201 6.56 12.25 3.95
N ARG A 202 5.33 11.94 4.37
CA ARG A 202 5.09 11.45 5.72
C ARG A 202 5.65 10.03 5.84
N ARG A 203 6.57 9.81 6.77
CA ARG A 203 7.14 8.50 7.06
C ARG A 203 6.47 7.90 8.28
N VAL A 204 5.95 6.70 8.11
CA VAL A 204 5.35 5.92 9.20
C VAL A 204 6.08 4.59 9.28
N ARG A 205 6.66 4.30 10.43
CA ARG A 205 7.30 3.02 10.74
C ARG A 205 6.56 2.33 11.87
N VAL A 206 6.32 1.02 11.71
CA VAL A 206 5.76 0.18 12.77
C VAL A 206 6.60 -1.10 12.89
N ARG A 207 7.27 -1.25 14.01
CA ARG A 207 8.08 -2.42 14.34
C ARG A 207 7.25 -3.47 15.06
N ALA A 208 7.71 -4.72 15.04
CA ALA A 208 7.00 -5.82 15.72
C ALA A 208 7.00 -5.69 17.24
N ASP A 209 8.06 -5.14 17.83
CA ASP A 209 8.17 -4.91 19.26
C ASP A 209 7.29 -3.74 19.78
N GLU A 210 6.73 -2.95 18.87
CA GLU A 210 5.78 -1.87 19.17
C GLU A 210 4.32 -2.36 19.20
N ILE A 211 4.06 -3.61 18.80
CA ILE A 211 2.70 -4.18 18.69
C ILE A 211 2.58 -5.55 19.40
N PRO A 212 2.87 -5.64 20.71
CA PRO A 212 2.90 -6.92 21.43
C PRO A 212 1.55 -7.65 21.45
N ASP A 213 0.45 -6.93 21.31
CA ASP A 213 -0.90 -7.51 21.21
C ASP A 213 -1.15 -8.28 19.91
N ARG A 214 -0.33 -8.05 18.88
CA ARG A 214 -0.44 -8.72 17.57
C ARG A 214 0.63 -9.78 17.34
N ILE A 215 1.84 -9.57 17.87
CA ILE A 215 2.98 -10.46 17.70
C ILE A 215 3.61 -10.68 19.07
N SER A 216 3.57 -11.95 19.55
CA SER A 216 4.06 -12.24 20.90
C SER A 216 5.58 -12.09 21.03
N PRO A 217 6.07 -11.63 22.18
CA PRO A 217 7.50 -11.52 22.45
C PRO A 217 8.24 -12.86 22.31
N GLU A 218 7.60 -13.97 22.68
CA GLU A 218 8.18 -15.31 22.57
C GLU A 218 8.44 -15.69 21.12
N PHE A 219 7.47 -15.41 20.22
CA PHE A 219 7.65 -15.61 18.79
C PHE A 219 8.80 -14.76 18.24
N LEU A 220 8.89 -13.49 18.66
CA LEU A 220 9.96 -12.60 18.23
C LEU A 220 11.34 -13.10 18.68
N ALA A 221 11.45 -13.61 19.93
CA ALA A 221 12.69 -14.18 20.45
C ALA A 221 13.12 -15.42 19.64
N GLU A 222 12.16 -16.29 19.29
CA GLU A 222 12.43 -17.45 18.41
C GLU A 222 12.94 -17.03 17.03
N GLN A 223 12.28 -16.06 16.39
CA GLN A 223 12.70 -15.58 15.07
C GLN A 223 14.08 -14.92 15.10
N GLN A 224 14.38 -14.20 16.17
CA GLN A 224 15.69 -13.57 16.38
C GLN A 224 16.80 -14.61 16.49
N GLN A 225 16.58 -15.68 17.27
CA GLN A 225 17.53 -16.79 17.42
C GLN A 225 17.73 -17.55 16.11
N ARG A 226 16.65 -17.79 15.37
CA ARG A 226 16.67 -18.55 14.11
C ARG A 226 17.43 -17.86 13.00
N ASN A 227 17.21 -16.58 12.80
CA ASN A 227 17.89 -15.77 11.77
C ASN A 227 17.91 -14.29 12.14
N PRO A 228 18.96 -13.81 12.83
CA PRO A 228 19.04 -12.43 13.30
C PRO A 228 18.94 -11.38 12.18
N ALA A 229 19.54 -11.62 11.01
CA ALA A 229 19.50 -10.69 9.89
C ALA A 229 18.08 -10.57 9.31
N LYS A 230 17.41 -11.70 9.09
CA LYS A 230 16.00 -11.73 8.66
C LYS A 230 15.09 -11.09 9.70
N PHE A 231 15.34 -11.34 10.99
CA PHE A 231 14.59 -10.75 12.09
C PHE A 231 14.68 -9.21 12.06
N ARG A 232 15.88 -8.65 11.96
CA ARG A 232 16.09 -7.20 11.87
C ARG A 232 15.33 -6.59 10.69
N ARG A 233 15.40 -7.25 9.54
CA ARG A 233 14.70 -6.79 8.33
C ARG A 233 13.18 -6.89 8.47
N GLU A 234 12.63 -8.06 8.76
CA GLU A 234 11.19 -8.32 8.64
C GLU A 234 10.39 -7.85 9.86
N TYR A 235 11.01 -7.83 11.06
CA TYR A 235 10.34 -7.48 12.31
C TYR A 235 10.76 -6.13 12.88
N LEU A 236 12.01 -5.72 12.73
CA LEU A 236 12.47 -4.43 13.22
C LEU A 236 12.49 -3.33 12.14
N CYS A 237 12.05 -3.64 10.92
CA CYS A 237 11.99 -2.68 9.82
C CYS A 237 13.35 -2.02 9.51
N GLU A 238 14.43 -2.79 9.60
CA GLU A 238 15.76 -2.29 9.28
C GLU A 238 16.13 -2.61 7.84
N PHE A 239 16.58 -1.60 7.10
CA PHE A 239 17.19 -1.84 5.79
C PHE A 239 18.59 -2.40 5.99
N LEU A 240 18.86 -3.55 5.39
CA LEU A 240 20.18 -4.19 5.49
C LEU A 240 21.02 -3.81 4.29
N SER A 241 22.31 -3.50 4.55
CA SER A 241 23.32 -3.36 3.50
C SER A 241 23.54 -4.70 2.79
N ASP A 242 23.98 -4.65 1.54
CA ASP A 242 24.34 -5.84 0.77
C ASP A 242 25.60 -6.57 1.34
N ASP A 243 26.23 -6.03 2.39
CA ASP A 243 27.34 -6.67 3.11
C ASP A 243 26.96 -8.02 3.77
N ALA A 244 25.68 -8.37 3.81
CA ALA A 244 25.17 -9.72 4.08
C ALA A 244 25.18 -10.64 2.83
N ALA A 245 25.60 -10.16 1.65
CA ALA A 245 26.00 -11.00 0.54
C ALA A 245 27.24 -11.80 0.95
N LEU A 246 27.34 -13.07 0.50
CA LEU A 246 28.44 -14.01 0.80
C LEU A 246 29.85 -13.41 0.60
N PHE A 247 29.97 -12.28 -0.08
CA PHE A 247 31.19 -11.51 -0.28
C PHE A 247 30.88 -10.02 -0.14
N SER A 248 31.56 -9.32 0.75
CA SER A 248 31.53 -7.87 0.80
C SER A 248 32.10 -7.29 -0.51
N ARG A 249 31.67 -6.07 -0.88
CA ARG A 249 32.24 -5.36 -2.03
C ARG A 249 33.76 -5.22 -1.90
N GLU A 250 34.24 -5.02 -0.68
CA GLU A 250 35.67 -4.97 -0.36
C GLU A 250 36.38 -6.31 -0.60
N SER A 251 35.70 -7.43 -0.21
CA SER A 251 36.23 -8.78 -0.50
C SER A 251 36.26 -9.06 -2.00
N LEU A 252 35.28 -8.62 -2.76
CA LEU A 252 35.27 -8.74 -4.22
C LEU A 252 36.34 -7.86 -4.87
N LEU A 253 36.51 -6.62 -4.40
CA LEU A 253 37.56 -5.72 -4.90
C LEU A 253 38.96 -6.21 -4.55
N SER A 254 39.14 -6.86 -3.40
CA SER A 254 40.43 -7.48 -3.04
C SER A 254 40.78 -8.71 -3.88
N LEU A 255 39.81 -9.33 -4.55
CA LEU A 255 40.01 -10.45 -5.47
C LEU A 255 40.30 -9.98 -6.92
N LEU A 256 40.06 -8.71 -7.22
CA LEU A 256 40.45 -8.10 -8.48
C LEU A 256 41.92 -7.75 -8.39
N SER A 257 42.76 -8.60 -8.99
CA SER A 257 44.22 -8.36 -9.10
C SER A 257 44.52 -7.79 -10.49
N ASP A 258 45.18 -6.64 -10.52
CA ASP A 258 45.74 -6.06 -11.76
C ASP A 258 47.00 -6.80 -12.23
N GLN A 259 47.38 -7.93 -11.58
CA GLN A 259 48.59 -8.69 -11.86
C GLN A 259 48.34 -9.98 -12.66
N VAL A 260 47.32 -10.01 -13.52
CA VAL A 260 47.15 -11.10 -14.47
C VAL A 260 47.91 -10.75 -15.74
N GLU A 261 49.13 -11.31 -15.90
CA GLU A 261 49.81 -11.27 -17.20
C GLU A 261 49.03 -12.09 -18.23
N PRO A 262 48.74 -11.52 -19.41
CA PRO A 262 48.11 -12.28 -20.49
C PRO A 262 49.05 -13.38 -20.98
N LEU A 263 48.53 -14.59 -21.14
CA LEU A 263 49.20 -15.73 -21.76
C LEU A 263 49.53 -15.45 -23.22
#